data_30350fba7e308630862f0046dc060bbc
#
_entry.id   30350fba7e308630862f0046dc060bbc
#
_cell.length_a   1.000
_cell.length_b   1.000
_cell.length_c   1.000
_cell.angle_alpha   90.00
_cell.angle_beta   90.00
_cell.angle_gamma   90.00
#
_symmetry.space_group_name_H-M   'P 1'
#
loop_
_entity.id
_entity.type
_entity.pdbx_description
1 polymer ?
#
loop_
_entity_poly.entity_id
_entity_poly.type
_entity_poly.pdbx_seq_one_letter_code
_entity_poly.pdbx_strand_id
1 'polypeptide(L)'
;MQEGFNKDLEEIKKSQYIMNNAINEIRNTLEATNSRITEAEDRISEIEDRMVEINESERKKEKRIERNEDNLRDLQDDMKRSNI
;
A
#
# COMPACT_ATOMS: atom_id res chain seq x y z
N MET A 1 8.14 19.63 -58.34
CA MET A 1 9.04 19.00 -57.34
C MET A 1 9.20 19.78 -56.07
N GLN A 2 9.46 21.08 -56.10
CA GLN A 2 9.56 21.90 -54.87
C GLN A 2 8.28 21.98 -54.10
N GLU A 3 7.12 22.07 -54.77
CA GLU A 3 5.82 22.10 -54.10
C GLU A 3 5.49 20.82 -53.37
N GLY A 4 5.81 19.65 -53.92
CA GLY A 4 5.63 18.37 -53.29
C GLY A 4 6.52 18.19 -52.05
N PHE A 5 7.79 18.63 -52.19
CA PHE A 5 8.76 18.58 -51.09
C PHE A 5 8.31 19.50 -49.89
N ASN A 6 7.88 20.73 -50.21
CA ASN A 6 7.42 21.65 -49.21
C ASN A 6 6.16 21.14 -48.52
N LYS A 7 5.25 20.51 -49.23
CA LYS A 7 4.03 19.94 -48.72
C LYS A 7 4.33 18.79 -47.76
N ASP A 8 5.29 17.93 -48.13
CA ASP A 8 5.74 16.81 -47.30
C ASP A 8 6.41 17.31 -46.02
N LEU A 9 7.22 18.38 -46.10
CA LEU A 9 7.81 19.00 -44.92
C LEU A 9 6.77 19.57 -43.96
N GLU A 10 5.71 20.21 -44.48
CA GLU A 10 4.59 20.74 -43.66
C GLU A 10 3.86 19.62 -42.96
N GLU A 11 3.58 18.53 -43.65
CA GLU A 11 2.94 17.35 -43.07
C GLU A 11 3.79 16.73 -41.95
N ILE A 12 5.12 16.62 -42.16
CA ILE A 12 6.05 16.14 -41.15
C ILE A 12 6.05 17.04 -39.93
N LYS A 13 6.07 18.37 -40.10
CA LYS A 13 6.02 19.33 -39.02
C LYS A 13 4.75 19.22 -38.22
N LYS A 14 3.60 19.04 -38.88
CA LYS A 14 2.32 18.84 -38.21
C LYS A 14 2.31 17.55 -37.40
N SER A 15 2.82 16.47 -37.99
CA SER A 15 2.94 15.18 -37.29
C SER A 15 3.83 15.29 -36.06
N GLN A 16 4.97 15.99 -36.19
CA GLN A 16 5.86 16.22 -35.05
C GLN A 16 5.20 17.03 -33.94
N TYR A 17 4.45 18.05 -34.31
CA TYR A 17 3.71 18.87 -33.34
C TYR A 17 2.68 18.04 -32.56
N ILE A 18 1.92 17.21 -33.26
CA ILE A 18 0.94 16.33 -32.66
C ILE A 18 1.63 15.31 -31.74
N MET A 19 2.71 14.70 -32.19
CA MET A 19 3.48 13.74 -31.41
C MET A 19 4.08 14.37 -30.17
N ASN A 20 4.63 15.58 -30.27
CA ASN A 20 5.18 16.28 -29.11
C ASN A 20 4.11 16.59 -28.07
N ASN A 21 2.94 17.00 -28.50
CA ASN A 21 1.81 17.22 -27.58
C ASN A 21 1.37 15.92 -26.91
N ALA A 22 1.29 14.85 -27.67
CA ALA A 22 0.95 13.53 -27.12
C ALA A 22 2.00 13.05 -26.11
N ILE A 23 3.29 13.24 -26.41
CA ILE A 23 4.39 12.89 -25.50
C ILE A 23 4.28 13.70 -24.18
N ASN A 24 4.00 14.98 -24.28
CA ASN A 24 3.80 15.83 -23.09
C ASN A 24 2.62 15.39 -22.23
N GLU A 25 1.50 15.02 -22.85
CA GLU A 25 0.34 14.49 -22.14
C GLU A 25 0.67 13.16 -21.45
N ILE A 26 1.38 12.27 -22.14
CA ILE A 26 1.84 10.99 -21.58
C ILE A 26 2.76 11.23 -20.39
N ARG A 27 3.71 12.15 -20.53
CA ARG A 27 4.64 12.49 -19.45
C ARG A 27 3.88 13.01 -18.23
N ASN A 28 2.92 13.92 -18.42
CA ASN A 28 2.10 14.45 -17.33
C ASN A 28 1.28 13.35 -16.65
N THR A 29 0.71 12.45 -17.43
CA THR A 29 -0.04 11.31 -16.91
C THR A 29 0.86 10.36 -16.11
N LEU A 30 2.07 10.11 -16.60
CA LEU A 30 3.04 9.27 -15.88
C LEU A 30 3.45 9.91 -14.56
N GLU A 31 3.70 11.20 -14.52
CA GLU A 31 4.03 11.92 -13.28
C GLU A 31 2.89 11.82 -12.27
N ALA A 32 1.66 12.03 -12.71
CA ALA A 32 0.49 11.89 -11.85
C ALA A 32 0.32 10.47 -11.34
N THR A 33 0.53 9.48 -12.20
CA THR A 33 0.46 8.07 -11.82
C THR A 33 1.55 7.70 -10.83
N ASN A 34 2.78 8.17 -11.04
CA ASN A 34 3.89 7.92 -10.11
C ASN A 34 3.61 8.54 -8.73
N SER A 35 3.03 9.73 -8.68
CA SER A 35 2.62 10.35 -7.42
C SER A 35 1.58 9.51 -6.68
N ARG A 36 0.63 8.96 -7.40
CA ARG A 36 -0.39 8.06 -6.82
C ARG A 36 0.21 6.76 -6.30
N ILE A 37 1.16 6.21 -7.03
CA ILE A 37 1.88 5.00 -6.60
C ILE A 37 2.64 5.27 -5.31
N THR A 38 3.35 6.39 -5.23
CA THR A 38 4.09 6.78 -4.02
C THR A 38 3.15 6.94 -2.83
N GLU A 39 2.01 7.59 -2.99
CA GLU A 39 1.00 7.70 -1.94
C GLU A 39 0.46 6.34 -1.51
N ALA A 40 0.19 5.46 -2.48
CA ALA A 40 -0.29 4.11 -2.19
C ALA A 40 0.76 3.29 -1.43
N GLU A 41 2.03 3.42 -1.78
CA GLU A 41 3.14 2.76 -1.07
C GLU A 41 3.23 3.24 0.37
N ASP A 42 3.10 4.54 0.60
CA ASP A 42 3.10 5.12 1.95
C ASP A 42 1.94 4.58 2.78
N ARG A 43 0.75 4.48 2.20
CA ARG A 43 -0.43 3.91 2.87
C ARG A 43 -0.25 2.43 3.19
N ILE A 44 0.35 1.68 2.28
CA ILE A 44 0.65 0.26 2.50
C ILE A 44 1.64 0.12 3.67
N SER A 45 2.67 0.94 3.73
CA SER A 45 3.63 0.94 4.84
C SER A 45 2.95 1.23 6.18
N GLU A 46 2.05 2.21 6.23
CA GLU A 46 1.27 2.51 7.43
C GLU A 46 0.39 1.35 7.87
N ILE A 47 -0.27 0.69 6.90
CA ILE A 47 -1.11 -0.47 7.19
C ILE A 47 -0.27 -1.63 7.72
N GLU A 48 0.89 -1.89 7.13
CA GLU A 48 1.81 -2.92 7.60
C GLU A 48 2.26 -2.68 9.05
N ASP A 49 2.59 -1.43 9.37
CA ASP A 49 2.97 -1.04 10.74
C ASP A 49 1.81 -1.26 11.72
N ARG A 50 0.59 -0.91 11.32
CA ARG A 50 -0.61 -1.16 12.14
C ARG A 50 -0.87 -2.64 12.34
N MET A 51 -0.67 -3.46 11.33
CA MET A 51 -0.81 -4.91 11.43
C MET A 51 0.17 -5.51 12.41
N VAL A 52 1.41 -5.04 12.41
CA VAL A 52 2.41 -5.45 13.40
C VAL A 52 1.95 -5.11 14.82
N GLU A 53 1.45 -3.90 15.03
CA GLU A 53 0.92 -3.47 16.34
C GLU A 53 -0.27 -4.30 16.80
N ILE A 54 -1.19 -4.59 15.89
CA ILE A 54 -2.37 -5.42 16.18
C ILE A 54 -1.94 -6.83 16.57
N ASN A 55 -1.02 -7.42 15.83
CA ASN A 55 -0.51 -8.76 16.11
C ASN A 55 0.18 -8.83 17.47
N GLU A 56 0.96 -7.83 17.83
CA GLU A 56 1.60 -7.74 19.15
C GLU A 56 0.56 -7.59 20.26
N SER A 57 -0.46 -6.77 20.04
CA SER A 57 -1.55 -6.59 21.00
C SER A 57 -2.33 -7.89 21.23
N GLU A 58 -2.61 -8.64 20.15
CA GLU A 58 -3.27 -9.94 20.24
C GLU A 58 -2.43 -10.97 20.99
N ARG A 59 -1.12 -11.00 20.73
CA ARG A 59 -0.21 -11.89 21.47
C ARG A 59 -0.21 -11.60 22.96
N LYS A 60 -0.24 -10.33 23.34
CA LYS A 60 -0.32 -9.93 24.76
C LYS A 60 -1.64 -10.36 25.39
N LYS A 61 -2.75 -10.23 24.66
CA LYS A 61 -4.07 -10.69 25.13
C LYS A 61 -4.10 -12.21 25.32
N GLU A 62 -3.58 -12.96 24.36
CA GLU A 62 -3.50 -14.42 24.47
C GLU A 62 -2.69 -14.87 25.69
N LYS A 63 -1.56 -14.22 25.94
CA LYS A 63 -0.74 -14.50 27.13
C LYS A 63 -1.48 -14.20 28.42
N ARG A 64 -2.27 -13.12 28.47
CA ARG A 64 -3.12 -12.81 29.64
C ARG A 64 -4.19 -13.86 29.85
N ILE A 65 -4.83 -14.31 28.79
CA ILE A 65 -5.85 -15.36 28.86
C ILE A 65 -5.24 -16.65 29.38
N GLU A 66 -4.09 -17.06 28.91
CA GLU A 66 -3.37 -18.24 29.40
C GLU A 66 -3.04 -18.12 30.88
N ARG A 67 -2.53 -16.96 31.32
CA ARG A 67 -2.25 -16.72 32.74
C ARG A 67 -3.52 -16.79 33.59
N ASN A 68 -4.60 -16.20 33.10
CA ASN A 68 -5.88 -16.21 33.81
C ASN A 68 -6.44 -17.64 33.89
N GLU A 69 -6.31 -18.43 32.85
CA GLU A 69 -6.71 -19.83 32.86
C GLU A 69 -5.88 -20.66 33.85
N ASP A 70 -4.58 -20.45 33.86
CA ASP A 70 -3.68 -21.13 34.81
C ASP A 70 -4.00 -20.74 36.24
N ASN A 71 -4.25 -19.45 36.52
CA ASN A 71 -4.64 -18.97 37.83
C ASN A 71 -5.97 -19.54 38.27
N LEU A 72 -6.94 -19.66 37.38
CA LEU A 72 -8.24 -20.26 37.68
C LEU A 72 -8.09 -21.77 38.01
N ARG A 73 -7.24 -22.49 37.30
CA ARG A 73 -6.96 -23.91 37.61
C ARG A 73 -6.34 -24.04 39.00
N ASP A 74 -5.37 -23.20 39.31
CA ASP A 74 -4.73 -23.20 40.62
C ASP A 74 -5.72 -22.92 41.75
N LEU A 75 -6.62 -21.96 41.55
CA LEU A 75 -7.68 -21.66 42.50
C LEU A 75 -8.65 -22.82 42.64
N GLN A 76 -9.04 -23.47 41.57
CA GLN A 76 -9.90 -24.66 41.61
C GLN A 76 -9.26 -25.79 42.37
N ASP A 77 -7.99 -26.05 42.16
CA ASP A 77 -7.21 -27.09 42.87
C ASP A 77 -7.13 -26.78 44.34
N ASP A 78 -6.87 -25.53 44.71
CA ASP A 78 -6.85 -25.08 46.10
C ASP A 78 -8.23 -25.22 46.77
N MET A 79 -9.30 -24.89 46.08
CA MET A 79 -10.66 -25.10 46.59
C MET A 79 -10.97 -26.57 46.82
N LYS A 80 -10.55 -27.43 45.94
CA LYS A 80 -10.72 -28.89 46.10
C LYS A 80 -9.92 -29.43 47.27
N ARG A 81 -8.72 -28.89 47.55
CA ARG A 81 -7.93 -29.24 48.70
C ARG A 81 -8.56 -28.77 49.99
N SER A 82 -9.18 -27.60 49.99
CA SER A 82 -9.84 -27.01 51.16
C SER A 82 -11.11 -27.76 51.57
N ASN A 83 -11.76 -28.44 50.65
CA ASN A 83 -13.00 -29.17 50.88
C ASN A 83 -12.82 -30.58 51.37
N ILE A 84 -11.59 -31.01 51.49
CA ILE A 84 -11.25 -32.29 52.07
C ILE A 84 -10.94 -32.15 53.57
#